data_a948b3cad8a9e0031ee8271df2cfd1ef
#
_entry.id   a948b3cad8a9e0031ee8271df2cfd1ef
#
_cell.length_a   1.000
_cell.length_b   1.000
_cell.length_c   1.000
_cell.angle_alpha   90.00
_cell.angle_beta   90.00
_cell.angle_gamma   90.00
#
_symmetry.space_group_name_H-M   'P 1'
#
loop_
_entity.id
_entity.type
_entity.pdbx_description
1 polymer ?
#
loop_
_entity_poly.entity_id
_entity_poly.type
_entity_poly.pdbx_seq_one_letter_code
_entity_poly.pdbx_strand_id
1 'polypeptide(L)'
;MTSERPLVYAHRGASAQFAEHTRAAYLQAIADGADGVECDVHLTRDQHVVLLHDPNLDRTSDGTGAVADRTLDELRELDFCSWKGARFPDEYGAVSQQLLTLPDLLDLLELAGREIGLAIELKHPSPYQLRLEDTVLAVLAERGWDSQSSRLGNVRVSLMSFDPEAVEYLLERVPAEHICMLVDDVQVEDVREDLALGPITGGAVANMLKAAQADAETILDAGRAGIAGPGIGYVREHPNRVRQWLDDGRRFRVWTVDAPEDVELCLSAGIQEITTNRPAEVLRQVGAAVV
;
A
#
# COMPACT_ATOMS: atom_id res chain seq x y z
N MET A 1 13.92 5.27 27.71
CA MET A 1 12.84 4.78 26.86
C MET A 1 13.49 3.82 25.89
N THR A 2 13.24 2.52 26.01
CA THR A 2 13.65 1.55 24.97
C THR A 2 12.87 1.91 23.72
N SER A 3 13.54 2.45 22.71
CA SER A 3 12.94 2.72 21.41
C SER A 3 12.53 1.37 20.84
N GLU A 4 11.22 1.12 20.76
CA GLU A 4 10.72 0.00 19.96
C GLU A 4 11.16 0.23 18.52
N ARG A 5 11.62 -0.84 17.83
CA ARG A 5 11.97 -0.73 16.43
C ARG A 5 10.72 -0.37 15.58
N PRO A 6 10.89 0.28 14.45
CA PRO A 6 9.78 0.48 13.53
C PRO A 6 9.18 -0.86 13.08
N LEU A 7 7.87 -0.87 12.83
CA LEU A 7 7.19 -1.99 12.20
C LEU A 7 7.55 -2.02 10.71
N VAL A 8 7.80 -3.22 10.19
CA VAL A 8 8.17 -3.44 8.79
C VAL A 8 6.99 -4.03 8.03
N TYR A 9 6.47 -3.27 7.08
CA TYR A 9 5.42 -3.69 6.16
C TYR A 9 6.02 -4.10 4.81
N ALA A 10 5.63 -5.27 4.32
CA ALA A 10 6.06 -5.77 3.02
C ALA A 10 5.21 -5.13 1.91
N HIS A 11 5.83 -4.26 1.11
CA HIS A 11 5.23 -3.52 -0.01
C HIS A 11 4.83 -4.47 -1.12
N ARG A 12 3.52 -4.71 -1.29
CA ARG A 12 2.95 -5.69 -2.22
C ARG A 12 3.47 -7.12 -1.99
N GLY A 13 3.74 -7.44 -0.71
CA GLY A 13 4.44 -8.65 -0.30
C GLY A 13 5.97 -8.53 -0.38
N ALA A 14 6.71 -9.65 -0.41
CA ALA A 14 8.16 -9.69 -0.63
C ALA A 14 8.48 -9.45 -2.13
N SER A 15 8.10 -8.27 -2.64
CA SER A 15 8.04 -7.94 -4.06
C SER A 15 9.41 -7.79 -4.73
N ALA A 16 10.49 -7.60 -3.97
CA ALA A 16 11.84 -7.71 -4.51
C ALA A 16 12.17 -9.14 -4.96
N GLN A 17 11.63 -10.14 -4.29
CA GLN A 17 11.91 -11.55 -4.55
C GLN A 17 10.90 -12.19 -5.51
N PHE A 18 9.60 -11.98 -5.30
CA PHE A 18 8.52 -12.54 -6.11
C PHE A 18 7.73 -11.45 -6.82
N ALA A 19 6.87 -11.83 -7.77
CA ALA A 19 5.99 -10.87 -8.42
C ALA A 19 5.07 -10.20 -7.38
N GLU A 20 4.94 -8.88 -7.47
CA GLU A 20 4.13 -8.07 -6.57
C GLU A 20 2.67 -8.55 -6.55
N HIS A 21 2.00 -8.39 -5.41
CA HIS A 21 0.59 -8.76 -5.18
C HIS A 21 0.24 -10.23 -5.37
N THR A 22 1.23 -11.11 -5.59
CA THR A 22 0.97 -12.54 -5.72
C THR A 22 0.89 -13.25 -4.38
N ARG A 23 0.20 -14.39 -4.39
CA ARG A 23 0.16 -15.32 -3.25
C ARG A 23 1.57 -15.64 -2.74
N ALA A 24 2.51 -15.91 -3.65
CA ALA A 24 3.89 -16.22 -3.30
C ALA A 24 4.58 -15.06 -2.58
N ALA A 25 4.37 -13.82 -3.04
CA ALA A 25 4.96 -12.64 -2.41
C ALA A 25 4.46 -12.43 -0.97
N TYR A 26 3.17 -12.65 -0.71
CA TYR A 26 2.61 -12.50 0.63
C TYR A 26 2.99 -13.66 1.56
N LEU A 27 2.96 -14.89 1.08
CA LEU A 27 3.43 -16.04 1.88
C LEU A 27 4.89 -15.88 2.27
N GLN A 28 5.74 -15.39 1.36
CA GLN A 28 7.14 -15.10 1.68
C GLN A 28 7.27 -13.99 2.72
N ALA A 29 6.52 -12.90 2.59
CA ALA A 29 6.53 -11.81 3.56
C ALA A 29 6.13 -12.29 4.98
N ILE A 30 5.12 -13.18 5.07
CA ILE A 30 4.72 -13.81 6.33
C ILE A 30 5.85 -14.68 6.88
N ALA A 31 6.48 -15.50 6.03
CA ALA A 31 7.61 -16.39 6.39
C ALA A 31 8.85 -15.58 6.82
N ASP A 32 9.12 -14.44 6.20
CA ASP A 32 10.20 -13.52 6.56
C ASP A 32 9.97 -12.83 7.92
N GLY A 33 8.76 -12.92 8.47
CA GLY A 33 8.40 -12.33 9.75
C GLY A 33 8.01 -10.85 9.66
N ALA A 34 7.59 -10.34 8.48
CA ALA A 34 7.13 -8.97 8.32
C ALA A 34 6.02 -8.65 9.33
N ASP A 35 6.09 -7.48 9.98
CA ASP A 35 5.10 -7.06 10.98
C ASP A 35 3.75 -6.75 10.35
N GLY A 36 3.74 -6.45 9.05
CA GLY A 36 2.56 -6.23 8.25
C GLY A 36 2.85 -6.44 6.78
N VAL A 37 1.79 -6.37 5.99
CA VAL A 37 1.86 -6.32 4.53
C VAL A 37 1.06 -5.12 4.04
N GLU A 38 1.42 -4.67 2.87
CA GLU A 38 0.71 -3.62 2.16
C GLU A 38 0.15 -4.19 0.86
N CYS A 39 -1.01 -3.68 0.44
CA CYS A 39 -1.61 -4.02 -0.84
C CYS A 39 -2.35 -2.85 -1.48
N ASP A 40 -2.31 -2.82 -2.82
CA ASP A 40 -3.09 -1.94 -3.68
C ASP A 40 -4.35 -2.63 -4.16
N VAL A 41 -5.49 -1.95 -4.18
CA VAL A 41 -6.75 -2.57 -4.60
C VAL A 41 -7.45 -1.79 -5.72
N HIS A 42 -8.04 -2.56 -6.63
CA HIS A 42 -8.95 -2.11 -7.69
C HIS A 42 -10.23 -2.95 -7.70
N LEU A 43 -11.29 -2.44 -8.37
CA LEU A 43 -12.49 -3.21 -8.64
C LEU A 43 -12.46 -3.78 -10.05
N THR A 44 -12.85 -5.04 -10.17
CA THR A 44 -13.19 -5.69 -11.45
C THR A 44 -14.52 -5.17 -12.00
N ARG A 45 -14.86 -5.53 -13.25
CA ARG A 45 -16.15 -5.21 -13.87
C ARG A 45 -17.33 -5.75 -13.06
N ASP A 46 -17.18 -6.91 -12.45
CA ASP A 46 -18.17 -7.58 -11.60
C ASP A 46 -17.98 -7.28 -10.10
N GLN A 47 -17.27 -6.19 -9.78
CA GLN A 47 -17.14 -5.58 -8.45
C GLN A 47 -16.41 -6.44 -7.41
N HIS A 48 -15.50 -7.32 -7.81
CA HIS A 48 -14.57 -7.96 -6.89
C HIS A 48 -13.38 -7.05 -6.61
N VAL A 49 -12.92 -7.03 -5.36
CA VAL A 49 -11.71 -6.31 -4.94
C VAL A 49 -10.50 -7.18 -5.21
N VAL A 50 -9.70 -6.80 -6.21
CA VAL A 50 -8.47 -7.52 -6.62
C VAL A 50 -7.22 -6.72 -6.26
N LEU A 51 -6.11 -7.43 -6.04
CA LEU A 51 -4.84 -6.85 -5.67
C LEU A 51 -3.98 -6.60 -6.89
N LEU A 52 -3.86 -5.34 -7.30
CA LEU A 52 -3.03 -4.87 -8.41
C LEU A 52 -2.64 -3.40 -8.16
N HIS A 53 -1.42 -3.01 -8.53
CA HIS A 53 -1.00 -1.61 -8.42
C HIS A 53 -1.54 -0.76 -9.57
N ASP A 54 -1.34 -1.24 -10.80
CA ASP A 54 -1.71 -0.49 -12.00
C ASP A 54 -3.21 -0.67 -12.32
N PRO A 55 -3.88 0.32 -12.89
CA PRO A 55 -5.24 0.17 -13.39
C PRO A 55 -5.33 -0.75 -14.61
N ASN A 56 -4.18 -1.09 -15.22
CA ASN A 56 -4.04 -1.93 -16.41
C ASN A 56 -3.23 -3.20 -16.11
N LEU A 57 -3.49 -4.25 -16.91
CA LEU A 57 -2.91 -5.59 -16.76
C LEU A 57 -1.49 -5.72 -17.34
N ASP A 58 -1.12 -4.80 -18.22
CA ASP A 58 -0.02 -4.92 -19.19
C ASP A 58 1.37 -5.14 -18.56
N ARG A 59 1.64 -4.56 -17.38
CA ARG A 59 2.97 -4.63 -16.74
C ARG A 59 3.17 -5.92 -15.94
N THR A 60 2.13 -6.41 -15.29
CA THR A 60 2.24 -7.46 -14.27
C THR A 60 1.47 -8.74 -14.60
N SER A 61 1.01 -8.88 -15.85
CA SER A 61 0.37 -10.11 -16.33
C SER A 61 0.67 -10.36 -17.80
N ASP A 62 0.22 -11.49 -18.31
CA ASP A 62 0.19 -11.79 -19.75
C ASP A 62 -1.08 -11.26 -20.45
N GLY A 63 -1.97 -10.58 -19.70
CA GLY A 63 -3.14 -9.88 -20.20
C GLY A 63 -2.86 -8.44 -20.60
N THR A 64 -3.86 -7.77 -21.19
CA THR A 64 -3.80 -6.36 -21.58
C THR A 64 -5.10 -5.64 -21.28
N GLY A 65 -5.02 -4.30 -21.15
CA GLY A 65 -6.18 -3.43 -20.93
C GLY A 65 -6.56 -3.26 -19.47
N ALA A 66 -7.66 -2.54 -19.22
CA ALA A 66 -8.03 -2.15 -17.87
C ALA A 66 -8.57 -3.31 -17.02
N VAL A 67 -8.19 -3.34 -15.75
CA VAL A 67 -8.74 -4.26 -14.73
C VAL A 67 -10.26 -4.12 -14.63
N ALA A 68 -10.76 -2.88 -14.69
CA ALA A 68 -12.18 -2.57 -14.59
C ALA A 68 -13.02 -3.10 -15.75
N ASP A 69 -12.40 -3.48 -16.88
CA ASP A 69 -13.07 -4.06 -18.04
C ASP A 69 -13.17 -5.59 -17.99
N ARG A 70 -12.58 -6.23 -16.96
CA ARG A 70 -12.54 -7.68 -16.80
C ARG A 70 -13.36 -8.14 -15.59
N THR A 71 -13.95 -9.33 -15.70
CA THR A 71 -14.50 -10.04 -14.54
C THR A 71 -13.38 -10.74 -13.77
N LEU A 72 -13.64 -11.12 -12.52
CA LEU A 72 -12.69 -11.91 -11.75
C LEU A 72 -12.34 -13.24 -12.41
N ASP A 73 -13.31 -13.92 -13.01
CA ASP A 73 -13.09 -15.18 -13.71
C ASP A 73 -12.18 -14.98 -14.93
N GLU A 74 -12.37 -13.90 -15.72
CA GLU A 74 -11.48 -13.55 -16.82
C GLU A 74 -10.05 -13.24 -16.35
N LEU A 75 -9.88 -12.59 -15.19
CA LEU A 75 -8.57 -12.33 -14.62
C LEU A 75 -7.89 -13.60 -14.13
N ARG A 76 -8.62 -14.56 -13.57
CA ARG A 76 -8.06 -15.83 -13.07
C ARG A 76 -7.48 -16.74 -14.15
N GLU A 77 -7.80 -16.49 -15.42
CA GLU A 77 -7.22 -17.17 -16.57
C GLU A 77 -5.82 -16.64 -16.95
N LEU A 78 -5.39 -15.51 -16.37
CA LEU A 78 -4.13 -14.84 -16.68
C LEU A 78 -2.99 -15.25 -15.74
N ASP A 79 -1.76 -15.09 -16.22
CA ASP A 79 -0.54 -15.30 -15.44
C ASP A 79 -0.03 -13.97 -14.87
N PHE A 80 -0.07 -13.85 -13.53
CA PHE A 80 0.38 -12.66 -12.79
C PHE A 80 1.79 -12.80 -12.19
N CYS A 81 2.52 -13.88 -12.46
CA CYS A 81 3.78 -14.13 -11.77
C CYS A 81 4.98 -14.39 -12.67
N SER A 82 4.80 -14.98 -13.86
CA SER A 82 5.92 -15.40 -14.72
C SER A 82 6.73 -14.25 -15.30
N TRP A 83 6.17 -13.04 -15.40
CA TRP A 83 6.88 -11.84 -15.86
C TRP A 83 8.10 -11.50 -14.99
N LYS A 84 8.09 -11.83 -13.69
CA LYS A 84 9.19 -11.62 -12.75
C LYS A 84 10.35 -12.61 -12.98
N GLY A 85 10.08 -13.77 -13.61
CA GLY A 85 11.08 -14.83 -13.82
C GLY A 85 11.53 -15.55 -12.55
N ALA A 86 10.93 -15.25 -11.41
CA ALA A 86 11.23 -15.88 -10.13
C ALA A 86 10.50 -17.21 -9.99
N ARG A 87 11.22 -18.25 -9.49
CA ARG A 87 10.60 -19.50 -9.10
C ARG A 87 10.26 -19.44 -7.62
N PHE A 88 9.08 -19.85 -7.26
CA PHE A 88 8.62 -19.97 -5.88
C PHE A 88 8.38 -21.42 -5.49
N PRO A 89 8.39 -21.76 -4.19
CA PRO A 89 8.12 -23.09 -3.68
C PRO A 89 6.74 -23.62 -4.10
N ASP A 90 6.63 -24.94 -4.34
CA ASP A 90 5.37 -25.58 -4.77
C ASP A 90 4.24 -25.37 -3.73
N GLU A 91 4.58 -25.27 -2.45
CA GLU A 91 3.64 -24.97 -1.36
C GLU A 91 3.03 -23.55 -1.44
N TYR A 92 3.60 -22.65 -2.24
CA TYR A 92 3.01 -21.33 -2.48
C TYR A 92 1.92 -21.33 -3.55
N GLY A 93 1.63 -22.51 -4.13
CA GLY A 93 0.54 -22.74 -5.06
C GLY A 93 0.98 -22.70 -6.53
N ALA A 94 0.05 -23.03 -7.42
CA ALA A 94 0.28 -22.98 -8.87
C ALA A 94 0.24 -21.54 -9.41
N VAL A 95 0.72 -21.34 -10.65
CA VAL A 95 0.66 -20.06 -11.38
C VAL A 95 -0.76 -19.49 -11.42
N SER A 96 -1.75 -20.33 -11.68
CA SER A 96 -3.18 -19.94 -11.70
C SER A 96 -3.77 -19.52 -10.34
N GLN A 97 -3.02 -19.70 -9.25
CA GLN A 97 -3.43 -19.33 -7.90
C GLN A 97 -2.73 -18.06 -7.38
N GLN A 98 -1.97 -17.37 -8.24
CA GLN A 98 -1.15 -16.24 -7.81
C GLN A 98 -1.93 -14.93 -7.74
N LEU A 99 -2.95 -14.71 -8.58
CA LEU A 99 -3.85 -13.57 -8.41
C LEU A 99 -4.64 -13.70 -7.11
N LEU A 100 -4.66 -12.65 -6.32
CA LEU A 100 -5.43 -12.56 -5.08
C LEU A 100 -6.54 -11.51 -5.16
N THR A 101 -7.65 -11.85 -4.54
CA THR A 101 -8.66 -10.87 -4.10
C THR A 101 -8.34 -10.42 -2.66
N LEU A 102 -8.97 -9.33 -2.20
CA LEU A 102 -8.85 -8.92 -0.79
C LEU A 102 -9.31 -10.02 0.19
N PRO A 103 -10.43 -10.73 -0.03
CA PRO A 103 -10.77 -11.91 0.77
C PRO A 103 -9.67 -12.98 0.81
N ASP A 104 -9.04 -13.29 -0.33
CA ASP A 104 -7.96 -14.30 -0.38
C ASP A 104 -6.75 -13.86 0.44
N LEU A 105 -6.37 -12.57 0.40
CA LEU A 105 -5.28 -12.04 1.23
C LEU A 105 -5.63 -12.10 2.72
N LEU A 106 -6.86 -11.73 3.11
CA LEU A 106 -7.30 -11.83 4.50
C LEU A 106 -7.19 -13.27 5.02
N ASP A 107 -7.59 -14.28 4.23
CA ASP A 107 -7.43 -15.70 4.59
C ASP A 107 -5.97 -16.07 4.84
N LEU A 108 -5.04 -15.58 4.02
CA LEU A 108 -3.60 -15.83 4.22
C LEU A 108 -3.08 -15.19 5.52
N LEU A 109 -3.52 -13.97 5.83
CA LEU A 109 -3.07 -13.24 7.02
C LEU A 109 -3.66 -13.81 8.31
N GLU A 110 -4.90 -14.29 8.30
CA GLU A 110 -5.51 -14.97 9.44
C GLU A 110 -4.72 -16.23 9.83
N LEU A 111 -4.14 -16.93 8.85
CA LEU A 111 -3.33 -18.14 9.04
C LEU A 111 -1.88 -17.84 9.48
N ALA A 112 -1.46 -16.58 9.58
CA ALA A 112 -0.08 -16.22 9.97
C ALA A 112 0.29 -16.68 11.40
N GLY A 113 -0.69 -17.01 12.25
CA GLY A 113 -0.47 -17.51 13.62
C GLY A 113 0.08 -16.47 14.60
N ARG A 114 0.10 -15.20 14.22
CA ARG A 114 0.56 -14.04 15.02
C ARG A 114 -0.22 -12.81 14.62
N GLU A 115 -0.13 -11.75 15.43
CA GLU A 115 -0.64 -10.45 15.01
C GLU A 115 0.12 -9.96 13.76
N ILE A 116 -0.61 -9.43 12.77
CA ILE A 116 -0.06 -8.92 11.52
C ILE A 116 -0.85 -7.69 11.06
N GLY A 117 -0.13 -6.67 10.56
CA GLY A 117 -0.74 -5.49 9.97
C GLY A 117 -1.15 -5.72 8.51
N LEU A 118 -2.24 -5.06 8.09
CA LEU A 118 -2.63 -4.94 6.69
C LEU A 118 -2.86 -3.46 6.37
N ALA A 119 -2.08 -2.92 5.45
CA ALA A 119 -2.28 -1.60 4.88
C ALA A 119 -2.92 -1.76 3.50
N ILE A 120 -4.11 -1.20 3.29
CA ILE A 120 -4.85 -1.28 2.03
C ILE A 120 -4.85 0.07 1.37
N GLU A 121 -4.19 0.20 0.21
CA GLU A 121 -4.25 1.39 -0.63
C GLU A 121 -5.44 1.29 -1.59
N LEU A 122 -6.35 2.26 -1.50
CA LEU A 122 -7.46 2.41 -2.41
C LEU A 122 -7.00 3.27 -3.58
N LYS A 123 -6.87 2.65 -4.76
CA LYS A 123 -6.24 3.28 -5.95
C LYS A 123 -7.21 4.19 -6.69
N HIS A 124 -6.79 5.43 -6.86
CA HIS A 124 -7.48 6.47 -7.62
C HIS A 124 -6.61 7.06 -8.73
N PRO A 125 -7.23 7.54 -9.83
CA PRO A 125 -8.67 7.58 -10.09
C PRO A 125 -9.28 6.21 -10.34
N SER A 126 -10.40 5.92 -9.67
CA SER A 126 -11.19 4.71 -9.91
C SER A 126 -12.34 5.03 -10.89
N PRO A 127 -12.60 4.21 -11.94
CA PRO A 127 -13.77 4.39 -12.81
C PRO A 127 -15.09 4.22 -12.06
N TYR A 128 -15.04 3.62 -10.88
CA TYR A 128 -16.18 3.40 -9.99
C TYR A 128 -16.30 4.44 -8.89
N GLN A 129 -15.44 5.47 -8.89
CA GLN A 129 -15.41 6.51 -7.86
C GLN A 129 -15.34 5.92 -6.45
N LEU A 130 -16.07 6.47 -5.48
CA LEU A 130 -16.08 6.02 -4.08
C LEU A 130 -16.75 4.64 -3.84
N ARG A 131 -17.22 3.97 -4.90
CA ARG A 131 -17.69 2.58 -4.76
C ARG A 131 -16.56 1.62 -4.39
N LEU A 132 -15.30 1.96 -4.69
CA LEU A 132 -14.14 1.19 -4.25
C LEU A 132 -14.09 1.13 -2.72
N GLU A 133 -14.24 2.28 -2.06
CA GLU A 133 -14.28 2.41 -0.59
C GLU A 133 -15.44 1.61 -0.01
N ASP A 134 -16.64 1.79 -0.54
CA ASP A 134 -17.82 1.07 -0.08
C ASP A 134 -17.63 -0.45 -0.19
N THR A 135 -17.08 -0.93 -1.30
CA THR A 135 -16.87 -2.36 -1.52
C THR A 135 -15.80 -2.93 -0.59
N VAL A 136 -14.68 -2.21 -0.39
CA VAL A 136 -13.62 -2.63 0.55
C VAL A 136 -14.17 -2.68 1.97
N LEU A 137 -14.90 -1.65 2.42
CA LEU A 137 -15.52 -1.63 3.74
C LEU A 137 -16.56 -2.76 3.92
N ALA A 138 -17.34 -3.07 2.88
CA ALA A 138 -18.29 -4.18 2.90
C ALA A 138 -17.58 -5.52 3.04
N VAL A 139 -16.51 -5.77 2.26
CA VAL A 139 -15.69 -7.00 2.37
C VAL A 139 -15.13 -7.17 3.77
N LEU A 140 -14.59 -6.12 4.37
CA LEU A 140 -14.06 -6.15 5.73
C LEU A 140 -15.16 -6.42 6.75
N ALA A 141 -16.32 -5.76 6.64
CA ALA A 141 -17.45 -5.94 7.53
C ALA A 141 -18.05 -7.36 7.46
N GLU A 142 -18.19 -7.93 6.27
CA GLU A 142 -18.65 -9.31 6.07
C GLU A 142 -17.75 -10.35 6.74
N ARG A 143 -16.45 -10.03 6.89
CA ARG A 143 -15.47 -10.87 7.59
C ARG A 143 -15.47 -10.63 9.10
N GLY A 144 -16.27 -9.72 9.63
CA GLY A 144 -16.35 -9.40 11.05
C GLY A 144 -15.29 -8.39 11.52
N TRP A 145 -14.79 -7.56 10.62
CA TRP A 145 -13.91 -6.45 10.99
C TRP A 145 -14.62 -5.44 11.90
N ASP A 146 -13.98 -5.11 13.01
CA ASP A 146 -14.43 -4.04 13.90
C ASP A 146 -13.77 -2.72 13.45
N SER A 147 -14.56 -1.81 12.89
CA SER A 147 -14.05 -0.52 12.38
C SER A 147 -13.50 0.39 13.47
N GLN A 148 -13.92 0.24 14.73
CA GLN A 148 -13.46 1.10 15.83
C GLN A 148 -12.05 0.73 16.29
N SER A 149 -11.76 -0.55 16.47
CA SER A 149 -10.42 -1.05 16.79
C SER A 149 -9.58 -1.37 15.56
N SER A 150 -10.20 -1.34 14.39
CA SER A 150 -9.65 -1.75 13.09
C SER A 150 -9.03 -3.14 13.10
N ARG A 151 -9.70 -4.10 13.76
CA ARG A 151 -9.25 -5.48 13.91
C ARG A 151 -10.18 -6.46 13.20
N LEU A 152 -9.55 -7.43 12.55
CA LEU A 152 -10.17 -8.65 12.04
C LEU A 152 -9.36 -9.83 12.59
N GLY A 153 -9.83 -10.46 13.67
CA GLY A 153 -9.07 -11.51 14.35
C GLY A 153 -7.65 -11.04 14.75
N ASN A 154 -6.62 -11.67 14.20
CA ASN A 154 -5.21 -11.31 14.39
C ASN A 154 -4.71 -10.22 13.42
N VAL A 155 -5.54 -9.75 12.48
CA VAL A 155 -5.15 -8.74 11.49
C VAL A 155 -5.53 -7.34 11.97
N ARG A 156 -4.56 -6.40 11.95
CA ARG A 156 -4.78 -4.96 12.16
C ARG A 156 -4.85 -4.26 10.81
N VAL A 157 -6.01 -3.72 10.47
CA VAL A 157 -6.24 -3.05 9.19
C VAL A 157 -5.97 -1.55 9.29
N SER A 158 -5.37 -0.97 8.25
CA SER A 158 -5.34 0.47 8.01
C SER A 158 -5.66 0.73 6.55
N LEU A 159 -6.38 1.82 6.29
CA LEU A 159 -6.79 2.21 4.94
C LEU A 159 -5.98 3.43 4.52
N MET A 160 -5.58 3.50 3.26
CA MET A 160 -4.77 4.60 2.75
C MET A 160 -5.11 4.94 1.30
N SER A 161 -4.90 6.17 0.94
CA SER A 161 -5.01 6.64 -0.44
C SER A 161 -4.18 7.91 -0.66
N PHE A 162 -3.83 8.17 -1.92
CA PHE A 162 -3.34 9.47 -2.39
C PHE A 162 -4.47 10.46 -2.68
N ASP A 163 -5.70 9.94 -2.79
CA ASP A 163 -6.86 10.77 -3.12
C ASP A 163 -7.46 11.39 -1.85
N PRO A 164 -7.43 12.74 -1.70
CA PRO A 164 -8.00 13.41 -0.54
C PRO A 164 -9.51 13.15 -0.36
N GLU A 165 -10.29 13.00 -1.44
CA GLU A 165 -11.72 12.74 -1.37
C GLU A 165 -11.99 11.33 -0.81
N ALA A 166 -11.21 10.33 -1.24
CA ALA A 166 -11.26 8.99 -0.69
C ALA A 166 -10.92 8.96 0.82
N VAL A 167 -9.86 9.68 1.22
CA VAL A 167 -9.47 9.78 2.63
C VAL A 167 -10.57 10.44 3.47
N GLU A 168 -11.14 11.57 2.99
CA GLU A 168 -12.24 12.24 3.66
C GLU A 168 -13.46 11.33 3.83
N TYR A 169 -13.79 10.58 2.79
CA TYR A 169 -14.89 9.62 2.81
C TYR A 169 -14.67 8.51 3.87
N LEU A 170 -13.45 8.02 3.99
CA LEU A 170 -13.07 7.01 4.98
C LEU A 170 -13.10 7.57 6.41
N LEU A 171 -12.65 8.82 6.62
CA LEU A 171 -12.64 9.49 7.92
C LEU A 171 -14.05 9.67 8.54
N GLU A 172 -15.09 9.69 7.72
CA GLU A 172 -16.48 9.70 8.21
C GLU A 172 -16.93 8.34 8.78
N ARG A 173 -16.18 7.25 8.51
CA ARG A 173 -16.59 5.85 8.77
C ARG A 173 -15.64 5.08 9.67
N VAL A 174 -14.39 5.50 9.71
CA VAL A 174 -13.30 4.81 10.41
C VAL A 174 -12.51 5.82 11.23
N PRO A 175 -12.12 5.51 12.48
CA PRO A 175 -11.31 6.42 13.29
C PRO A 175 -10.01 6.83 12.59
N ALA A 176 -9.66 8.10 12.72
CA ALA A 176 -8.53 8.73 12.04
C ALA A 176 -7.20 8.01 12.24
N GLU A 177 -7.00 7.38 13.40
CA GLU A 177 -5.79 6.62 13.76
C GLU A 177 -5.53 5.40 12.89
N HIS A 178 -6.54 4.96 12.10
CA HIS A 178 -6.46 3.85 11.15
C HIS A 178 -6.42 4.31 9.69
N ILE A 179 -6.47 5.61 9.46
CA ILE A 179 -6.45 6.21 8.12
C ILE A 179 -5.10 6.87 7.85
N CYS A 180 -4.51 6.50 6.72
CA CYS A 180 -3.25 7.03 6.23
C CYS A 180 -3.49 7.91 5.00
N MET A 181 -3.07 9.18 5.09
CA MET A 181 -2.99 10.05 3.92
C MET A 181 -1.62 9.88 3.28
N LEU A 182 -1.59 9.37 2.06
CA LEU A 182 -0.36 9.23 1.28
C LEU A 182 0.02 10.58 0.67
N VAL A 183 1.31 10.88 0.64
CA VAL A 183 1.85 12.11 0.04
C VAL A 183 3.21 11.86 -0.58
N ASP A 184 3.43 12.43 -1.75
CA ASP A 184 4.75 12.45 -2.41
C ASP A 184 4.87 13.69 -3.28
N ASP A 185 6.11 14.01 -3.69
CA ASP A 185 6.35 15.14 -4.57
C ASP A 185 5.98 14.81 -6.02
N VAL A 186 5.15 15.66 -6.60
CA VAL A 186 4.74 15.52 -7.99
C VAL A 186 5.77 16.16 -8.92
N GLN A 187 6.55 15.32 -9.61
CA GLN A 187 7.47 15.76 -10.64
C GLN A 187 6.76 15.76 -12.01
N VAL A 188 6.74 16.91 -12.69
CA VAL A 188 6.04 17.07 -13.98
C VAL A 188 6.63 16.16 -15.05
N GLU A 189 7.95 15.99 -15.01
CA GLU A 189 8.70 15.15 -15.94
C GLU A 189 8.27 13.69 -15.82
N ASP A 190 8.21 13.16 -14.60
CA ASP A 190 7.81 11.77 -14.30
C ASP A 190 6.37 11.52 -14.75
N VAL A 191 5.44 12.44 -14.44
CA VAL A 191 4.03 12.35 -14.87
C VAL A 191 3.91 12.29 -16.39
N ARG A 192 4.74 13.02 -17.12
CA ARG A 192 4.73 13.02 -18.58
C ARG A 192 5.27 11.74 -19.18
N GLU A 193 6.31 11.17 -18.59
CA GLU A 193 6.92 9.91 -19.02
C GLU A 193 6.01 8.73 -18.71
N ASP A 194 5.53 8.61 -17.49
CA ASP A 194 4.71 7.49 -17.02
C ASP A 194 3.37 7.38 -17.78
N LEU A 195 2.76 8.53 -18.10
CA LEU A 195 1.48 8.56 -18.80
C LEU A 195 1.61 8.74 -20.32
N ALA A 196 2.84 8.81 -20.85
CA ALA A 196 3.14 9.07 -22.27
C ALA A 196 2.38 10.30 -22.84
N LEU A 197 2.25 11.37 -22.03
CA LEU A 197 1.46 12.55 -22.35
C LEU A 197 2.27 13.65 -23.04
N GLY A 198 1.60 14.35 -23.98
CA GLY A 198 2.17 15.54 -24.58
C GLY A 198 2.33 16.71 -23.59
N PRO A 199 3.11 17.78 -23.94
CA PRO A 199 3.48 18.86 -23.01
C PRO A 199 2.28 19.57 -22.36
N ILE A 200 1.21 19.79 -23.11
CA ILE A 200 0.02 20.50 -22.63
C ILE A 200 -0.81 19.60 -21.69
N THR A 201 -1.08 18.38 -22.11
CA THR A 201 -1.87 17.40 -21.33
C THR A 201 -1.11 16.99 -20.07
N GLY A 202 0.18 16.70 -20.19
CA GLY A 202 1.04 16.36 -19.04
C GLY A 202 1.14 17.48 -18.01
N GLY A 203 1.21 18.77 -18.47
CA GLY A 203 1.18 19.93 -17.58
C GLY A 203 -0.15 20.09 -16.85
N ALA A 204 -1.27 19.81 -17.50
CA ALA A 204 -2.59 19.87 -16.86
C ALA A 204 -2.76 18.78 -15.80
N VAL A 205 -2.36 17.53 -16.11
CA VAL A 205 -2.39 16.41 -15.17
C VAL A 205 -1.46 16.66 -13.97
N ALA A 206 -0.24 17.14 -14.21
CA ALA A 206 0.69 17.49 -13.13
C ALA A 206 0.14 18.59 -12.20
N ASN A 207 -0.59 19.58 -12.74
CA ASN A 207 -1.23 20.60 -11.92
C ASN A 207 -2.37 20.01 -11.05
N MET A 208 -3.14 19.07 -11.58
CA MET A 208 -4.17 18.35 -10.78
C MET A 208 -3.52 17.54 -9.65
N LEU A 209 -2.46 16.82 -9.93
CA LEU A 209 -1.73 16.05 -8.92
C LEU A 209 -1.09 16.95 -7.86
N LYS A 210 -0.53 18.12 -8.23
CA LYS A 210 -0.03 19.10 -7.27
C LYS A 210 -1.13 19.69 -6.41
N ALA A 211 -2.33 19.90 -6.95
CA ALA A 211 -3.47 20.34 -6.15
C ALA A 211 -3.89 19.25 -5.15
N ALA A 212 -3.98 17.99 -5.57
CA ALA A 212 -4.26 16.87 -4.69
C ALA A 212 -3.19 16.71 -3.61
N GLN A 213 -1.90 16.89 -3.94
CA GLN A 213 -0.82 16.93 -2.94
C GLN A 213 -1.02 18.03 -1.90
N ALA A 214 -1.36 19.27 -2.32
CA ALA A 214 -1.60 20.37 -1.40
C ALA A 214 -2.82 20.10 -0.48
N ASP A 215 -3.87 19.47 -1.00
CA ASP A 215 -5.03 19.05 -0.21
C ASP A 215 -4.66 17.95 0.78
N ALA A 216 -3.84 16.97 0.37
CA ALA A 216 -3.30 15.90 1.24
C ALA A 216 -2.47 16.48 2.39
N GLU A 217 -1.58 17.43 2.09
CA GLU A 217 -0.80 18.14 3.11
C GLU A 217 -1.71 18.93 4.07
N THR A 218 -2.79 19.52 3.58
CA THR A 218 -3.78 20.24 4.41
C THR A 218 -4.50 19.27 5.37
N ILE A 219 -4.85 18.06 4.93
CA ILE A 219 -5.43 17.01 5.78
C ILE A 219 -4.45 16.63 6.91
N LEU A 220 -3.17 16.47 6.59
CA LEU A 220 -2.12 16.14 7.55
C LEU A 220 -1.83 17.30 8.52
N ASP A 221 -1.72 18.53 8.01
CA ASP A 221 -1.51 19.73 8.84
C ASP A 221 -2.66 19.94 9.85
N ALA A 222 -3.90 19.69 9.42
CA ALA A 222 -5.07 19.76 10.29
C ALA A 222 -5.23 18.58 11.26
N GLY A 223 -4.41 17.52 11.13
CA GLY A 223 -4.48 16.35 11.99
C GLY A 223 -5.70 15.46 11.76
N ARG A 224 -6.29 15.52 10.59
CA ARG A 224 -7.50 14.75 10.29
C ARG A 224 -7.17 13.28 10.05
N ALA A 225 -6.14 12.96 9.27
CA ALA A 225 -5.58 11.60 9.18
C ALA A 225 -4.57 11.36 10.29
N GLY A 226 -4.64 10.22 10.96
CA GLY A 226 -3.75 9.86 12.07
C GLY A 226 -2.40 9.31 11.62
N ILE A 227 -2.29 8.88 10.36
CA ILE A 227 -1.05 8.34 9.77
C ILE A 227 -0.66 9.23 8.57
N ALA A 228 0.56 9.71 8.58
CA ALA A 228 1.20 10.34 7.43
C ALA A 228 1.97 9.26 6.64
N GLY A 229 1.70 9.14 5.34
CA GLY A 229 2.31 8.16 4.44
C GLY A 229 3.19 8.80 3.37
N PRO A 230 4.31 9.47 3.71
CA PRO A 230 5.16 10.07 2.70
C PRO A 230 6.05 9.05 2.00
N GLY A 231 6.35 9.31 0.72
CA GLY A 231 7.45 8.68 0.02
C GLY A 231 8.80 8.99 0.68
N ILE A 232 9.79 8.13 0.57
CA ILE A 232 11.13 8.37 1.14
C ILE A 232 11.81 9.60 0.52
N GLY A 233 11.51 9.91 -0.73
CA GLY A 233 11.93 11.14 -1.39
C GLY A 233 11.40 12.38 -0.67
N TYR A 234 10.10 12.39 -0.40
CA TYR A 234 9.45 13.47 0.34
C TYR A 234 10.06 13.68 1.74
N VAL A 235 10.39 12.59 2.45
CA VAL A 235 11.04 12.68 3.77
C VAL A 235 12.39 13.39 3.69
N ARG A 236 13.16 13.15 2.63
CA ARG A 236 14.46 13.82 2.41
C ARG A 236 14.32 15.29 2.06
N GLU A 237 13.37 15.62 1.19
CA GLU A 237 13.19 16.99 0.68
C GLU A 237 12.47 17.90 1.68
N HIS A 238 11.63 17.35 2.58
CA HIS A 238 10.79 18.10 3.51
C HIS A 238 11.04 17.77 5.01
N PRO A 239 12.29 17.74 5.51
CA PRO A 239 12.60 17.26 6.86
C PRO A 239 11.93 18.11 7.96
N ASN A 240 11.71 19.40 7.73
CA ASN A 240 11.05 20.28 8.70
C ASN A 240 9.56 19.98 8.82
N ARG A 241 8.88 19.68 7.70
CA ARG A 241 7.45 19.33 7.69
C ARG A 241 7.25 17.94 8.33
N VAL A 242 8.10 16.97 8.01
CA VAL A 242 8.10 15.65 8.64
C VAL A 242 8.24 15.79 10.16
N ARG A 243 9.19 16.60 10.64
CA ARG A 243 9.37 16.87 12.06
C ARG A 243 8.14 17.50 12.68
N GLN A 244 7.55 18.51 12.04
CA GLN A 244 6.33 19.14 12.54
C GLN A 244 5.20 18.14 12.73
N TRP A 245 4.93 17.30 11.73
CA TRP A 245 3.87 16.29 11.81
C TRP A 245 4.14 15.23 12.90
N LEU A 246 5.42 14.84 13.10
CA LEU A 246 5.82 13.95 14.20
C LEU A 246 5.57 14.62 15.56
N ASP A 247 5.97 15.87 15.72
CA ASP A 247 5.81 16.66 16.97
C ASP A 247 4.30 16.89 17.26
N ASP A 248 3.47 16.99 16.22
CA ASP A 248 2.01 17.09 16.31
C ASP A 248 1.33 15.73 16.58
N GLY A 249 2.11 14.64 16.71
CA GLY A 249 1.64 13.31 17.10
C GLY A 249 1.13 12.43 15.98
N ARG A 250 1.43 12.75 14.70
CA ARG A 250 1.11 11.85 13.58
C ARG A 250 2.01 10.63 13.64
N ARG A 251 1.43 9.43 13.39
CA ARG A 251 2.23 8.26 13.06
C ARG A 251 2.72 8.38 11.62
N PHE A 252 3.83 7.73 11.33
CA PHE A 252 4.42 7.74 10.00
C PHE A 252 4.54 6.32 9.47
N ARG A 253 4.12 6.12 8.22
CA ARG A 253 4.42 4.95 7.38
C ARG A 253 5.12 5.43 6.13
N VAL A 254 6.44 5.25 6.08
CA VAL A 254 7.28 5.73 4.96
C VAL A 254 7.46 4.60 3.92
N TRP A 255 7.33 4.93 2.65
CA TRP A 255 7.47 4.05 1.49
C TRP A 255 8.32 4.72 0.40
N THR A 256 8.96 4.02 -0.53
CA THR A 256 9.41 2.64 -0.43
C THR A 256 10.85 2.65 0.09
N VAL A 257 11.10 2.03 1.22
CA VAL A 257 12.37 2.09 1.94
C VAL A 257 13.13 0.79 1.70
N ASP A 258 13.96 0.76 0.65
CA ASP A 258 14.69 -0.42 0.22
C ASP A 258 16.20 -0.32 0.45
N ALA A 259 16.75 0.91 0.44
CA ALA A 259 18.18 1.13 0.61
C ALA A 259 18.56 1.21 2.10
N PRO A 260 19.73 0.68 2.52
CA PRO A 260 20.16 0.74 3.91
C PRO A 260 20.22 2.16 4.49
N GLU A 261 20.63 3.15 3.69
CA GLU A 261 20.68 4.57 4.08
C GLU A 261 19.29 5.16 4.33
N ASP A 262 18.25 4.65 3.66
CA ASP A 262 16.86 5.05 3.87
C ASP A 262 16.30 4.49 5.17
N VAL A 263 16.67 3.27 5.51
CA VAL A 263 16.35 2.68 6.82
C VAL A 263 16.99 3.51 7.94
N GLU A 264 18.25 3.90 7.78
CA GLU A 264 18.95 4.75 8.76
C GLU A 264 18.28 6.12 8.90
N LEU A 265 17.85 6.72 7.79
CA LEU A 265 17.10 7.97 7.81
C LEU A 265 15.80 7.82 8.61
N CYS A 266 15.01 6.78 8.33
CA CYS A 266 13.77 6.50 9.05
C CYS A 266 14.02 6.28 10.56
N LEU A 267 15.03 5.50 10.93
CA LEU A 267 15.42 5.27 12.33
C LEU A 267 15.79 6.58 13.03
N SER A 268 16.62 7.41 12.40
CA SER A 268 17.09 8.68 12.97
C SER A 268 15.96 9.71 13.11
N ALA A 269 14.97 9.67 12.21
CA ALA A 269 13.80 10.54 12.26
C ALA A 269 12.75 10.07 13.28
N GLY A 270 12.85 8.83 13.80
CA GLY A 270 11.87 8.26 14.73
C GLY A 270 10.59 7.78 14.05
N ILE A 271 10.67 7.35 12.78
CA ILE A 271 9.56 6.79 12.00
C ILE A 271 9.10 5.48 12.64
N GLN A 272 7.78 5.27 12.73
CA GLN A 272 7.18 4.12 13.41
C GLN A 272 6.89 2.94 12.48
N GLU A 273 6.67 3.18 11.19
CA GLU A 273 6.34 2.13 10.22
C GLU A 273 7.11 2.36 8.92
N ILE A 274 7.70 1.29 8.38
CA ILE A 274 8.48 1.28 7.14
C ILE A 274 7.82 0.30 6.18
N THR A 275 7.56 0.74 4.95
CA THR A 275 7.06 -0.11 3.85
C THR A 275 8.19 -0.36 2.87
N THR A 276 8.50 -1.65 2.58
CA THR A 276 9.67 -2.07 1.81
C THR A 276 9.38 -3.28 0.90
N ASN A 277 10.06 -3.34 -0.24
CA ASN A 277 10.07 -4.52 -1.13
C ASN A 277 10.94 -5.67 -0.58
N ARG A 278 11.79 -5.39 0.45
CA ARG A 278 12.83 -6.28 0.99
C ARG A 278 12.63 -6.57 2.48
N PRO A 279 11.47 -7.13 2.89
CA PRO A 279 11.12 -7.24 4.32
C PRO A 279 12.18 -7.96 5.15
N ALA A 280 12.74 -9.09 4.68
CA ALA A 280 13.76 -9.85 5.40
C ALA A 280 15.06 -9.04 5.63
N GLU A 281 15.47 -8.20 4.67
CA GLU A 281 16.68 -7.39 4.76
C GLU A 281 16.48 -6.24 5.75
N VAL A 282 15.37 -5.52 5.62
CA VAL A 282 15.04 -4.39 6.50
C VAL A 282 14.79 -4.84 7.94
N LEU A 283 14.10 -5.98 8.15
CA LEU A 283 13.91 -6.55 9.49
C LEU A 283 15.24 -6.84 10.19
N ARG A 284 16.23 -7.37 9.48
CA ARG A 284 17.58 -7.60 10.03
C ARG A 284 18.26 -6.30 10.43
N GLN A 285 18.15 -5.26 9.61
CA GLN A 285 18.78 -3.96 9.87
C GLN A 285 18.15 -3.26 11.08
N VAL A 286 16.81 -3.15 11.13
CA VAL A 286 16.11 -2.52 12.25
C VAL A 286 16.27 -3.31 13.55
N GLY A 287 16.36 -4.65 13.47
CA GLY A 287 16.63 -5.51 14.62
C GLY A 287 18.04 -5.32 15.19
N ALA A 288 19.04 -5.09 14.35
CA ALA A 288 20.41 -4.86 14.78
C ALA A 288 20.62 -3.46 15.42
N ALA A 289 19.79 -2.47 15.06
CA ALA A 289 19.88 -1.12 15.60
C ALA A 289 19.34 -0.98 17.04
N VAL A 290 18.59 -1.96 17.54
CA VAL A 290 17.96 -1.94 18.89
C VAL A 290 18.79 -2.71 19.93
N VAL A 291 19.86 -3.40 19.52
CA VAL A 291 20.80 -4.11 20.40
C VAL A 291 21.99 -3.21 20.77
#